data_31c726091e0bdc6feb5e57093bb1a448
#
_entry.id   31c726091e0bdc6feb5e57093bb1a448
#
_cell.length_a   1.000
_cell.length_b   1.000
_cell.length_c   1.000
_cell.angle_alpha   90.00
_cell.angle_beta   90.00
_cell.angle_gamma   90.00
#
_symmetry.space_group_name_H-M   'P 1'
#
loop_
_entity.id
_entity.type
_entity.pdbx_description
1 polymer ?
#
loop_
_entity_poly.entity_id
_entity_poly.type
_entity_poly.pdbx_seq_one_letter_code
_entity_poly.pdbx_strand_id
1 'polypeptide(L)'
;MEKFVKIKRALISVSNKAGILKLAQELQERNVEIVSTGGSASMLRDAGFNVKEVSELTGFPEMMDGRLKTLHPSVHGGLLAVRDEKSHLEAMEAHKIKEIDLLIVNLYPFAETVKSGADYTHCIENIDIGGPAMIRAAAKNFNYVTTVVDSQDYRDLIDELNVNNGCTSYTFRQKLSQNAFSLTANYDAMVSTWMLEQAGHIQPRRLSFSAALSQNLRYGENPHQSASFYVDESINSGIGAAYQIQGKELSYNNINDADAALELVNEFTESDGAAAVIIKHANPCGVGVANNLVEAYKAALHCDTTSAFGGIVAVNQIIDEESAREITKVFTEVVIAPGITDGGRKVFSSKSNLRLLTADKSTNLACQSKVIRHVSGGYLVQDKDRKPLSQNSLRVVTKRNPTDSEFQDMLFAWKVAKHVKSNAIVYAKDLCTVGIGAGQMSRVDSCMIAAKKAEDMAKAQGLDELPTQGSALASDAFFPFADGLEAAIEAGASSIIQPGGSIRDNEVINAANEAGLAMIFTGMRHFKH
;
A
#
# COMPACT_ATOMS: atom_id res chain seq x y z
N MET A 1 0.91 -33.23 28.94
CA MET A 1 1.36 -34.07 27.83
C MET A 1 0.86 -33.42 26.55
N GLU A 2 1.70 -33.28 25.55
CA GLU A 2 1.30 -32.76 24.26
C GLU A 2 0.34 -33.75 23.58
N LYS A 3 -0.82 -33.26 23.10
CA LYS A 3 -1.86 -34.11 22.49
C LYS A 3 -1.55 -34.27 21.00
N PHE A 4 -1.08 -35.45 20.60
CA PHE A 4 -0.86 -35.80 19.20
C PHE A 4 -2.13 -36.37 18.56
N VAL A 5 -2.36 -36.03 17.28
CA VAL A 5 -3.46 -36.56 16.47
C VAL A 5 -2.89 -37.27 15.25
N LYS A 6 -3.21 -38.55 15.11
CA LYS A 6 -2.82 -39.34 13.94
C LYS A 6 -3.70 -38.97 12.74
N ILE A 7 -3.06 -38.65 11.62
CA ILE A 7 -3.79 -38.38 10.37
C ILE A 7 -4.14 -39.70 9.68
N LYS A 8 -5.44 -39.97 9.55
CA LYS A 8 -5.97 -41.16 8.88
C LYS A 8 -6.80 -40.80 7.64
N ARG A 9 -7.44 -39.62 7.66
CA ARG A 9 -8.25 -39.10 6.54
C ARG A 9 -8.01 -37.64 6.32
N ALA A 10 -7.72 -37.29 5.06
CA ALA A 10 -7.56 -35.90 4.60
C ALA A 10 -8.71 -35.55 3.65
N LEU A 11 -9.30 -34.36 3.86
CA LEU A 11 -10.21 -33.73 2.89
C LEU A 11 -9.44 -32.63 2.16
N ILE A 12 -9.35 -32.74 0.83
CA ILE A 12 -8.60 -31.83 -0.04
C ILE A 12 -9.57 -31.13 -1.00
N SER A 13 -9.62 -29.79 -0.93
CA SER A 13 -10.42 -28.97 -1.85
C SER A 13 -9.67 -27.67 -2.12
N VAL A 14 -8.89 -27.63 -3.22
CA VAL A 14 -8.00 -26.51 -3.51
C VAL A 14 -8.30 -25.90 -4.88
N SER A 15 -8.38 -24.57 -4.94
CA SER A 15 -8.43 -23.79 -6.17
C SER A 15 -7.02 -23.68 -6.76
N ASN A 16 -6.07 -23.15 -6.00
CA ASN A 16 -4.64 -23.18 -6.35
C ASN A 16 -4.06 -24.56 -6.05
N LYS A 17 -3.59 -25.24 -7.09
CA LYS A 17 -3.12 -26.63 -7.05
C LYS A 17 -1.61 -26.77 -6.89
N ALA A 18 -0.89 -25.69 -6.64
CA ALA A 18 0.57 -25.71 -6.47
C ALA A 18 0.97 -26.63 -5.29
N GLY A 19 1.92 -27.53 -5.55
CA GLY A 19 2.48 -28.43 -4.53
C GLY A 19 1.61 -29.59 -4.06
N ILE A 20 0.33 -29.67 -4.47
CA ILE A 20 -0.64 -30.65 -3.94
C ILE A 20 -0.29 -32.11 -4.31
N LEU A 21 0.31 -32.35 -5.48
CA LEU A 21 0.70 -33.71 -5.89
C LEU A 21 1.77 -34.31 -4.97
N LYS A 22 2.76 -33.50 -4.60
CA LYS A 22 3.80 -33.94 -3.66
C LYS A 22 3.21 -34.24 -2.29
N LEU A 23 2.31 -33.38 -1.81
CA LEU A 23 1.63 -33.59 -0.53
C LEU A 23 0.73 -34.86 -0.57
N ALA A 24 -0.02 -35.08 -1.66
CA ALA A 24 -0.83 -36.28 -1.83
C ALA A 24 0.00 -37.57 -1.83
N GLN A 25 1.17 -37.56 -2.44
CA GLN A 25 2.12 -38.67 -2.40
C GLN A 25 2.53 -39.00 -0.96
N GLU A 26 2.95 -37.97 -0.19
CA GLU A 26 3.35 -38.14 1.21
C GLU A 26 2.21 -38.66 2.10
N LEU A 27 0.96 -38.26 1.83
CA LEU A 27 -0.21 -38.74 2.54
C LEU A 27 -0.52 -40.19 2.17
N GLN A 28 -0.43 -40.56 0.88
CA GLN A 28 -0.68 -41.92 0.41
C GLN A 28 0.37 -42.91 0.93
N GLU A 29 1.64 -42.55 0.98
CA GLU A 29 2.72 -43.38 1.55
C GLU A 29 2.49 -43.71 3.03
N ARG A 30 1.73 -42.85 3.75
CA ARG A 30 1.33 -43.04 5.15
C ARG A 30 -0.02 -43.73 5.31
N ASN A 31 -0.61 -44.24 4.21
CA ASN A 31 -1.94 -44.86 4.17
C ASN A 31 -3.06 -43.91 4.66
N VAL A 32 -2.95 -42.59 4.39
CA VAL A 32 -4.01 -41.63 4.66
C VAL A 32 -5.06 -41.73 3.54
N GLU A 33 -6.32 -41.92 3.92
CA GLU A 33 -7.45 -41.88 2.97
C GLU A 33 -7.64 -40.45 2.47
N ILE A 34 -7.58 -40.25 1.16
CA ILE A 34 -7.78 -38.93 0.52
C ILE A 34 -9.23 -38.84 0.04
N VAL A 35 -9.95 -37.84 0.53
CA VAL A 35 -11.27 -37.42 0.06
C VAL A 35 -11.11 -36.08 -0.64
N SER A 36 -11.73 -35.88 -1.80
CA SER A 36 -11.56 -34.62 -2.54
C SER A 36 -12.81 -34.24 -3.33
N THR A 37 -12.80 -33.05 -3.92
CA THR A 37 -13.95 -32.49 -4.64
C THR A 37 -13.56 -32.08 -6.05
N GLY A 38 -14.46 -32.28 -7.04
CA GLY A 38 -14.41 -31.72 -8.39
C GLY A 38 -13.03 -31.75 -9.04
N GLY A 39 -12.56 -30.57 -9.49
CA GLY A 39 -11.29 -30.46 -10.20
C GLY A 39 -10.05 -30.87 -9.41
N SER A 40 -10.07 -30.83 -8.07
CA SER A 40 -8.99 -31.36 -7.24
C SER A 40 -8.98 -32.88 -7.25
N ALA A 41 -10.16 -33.52 -7.17
CA ALA A 41 -10.29 -34.98 -7.24
C ALA A 41 -9.84 -35.50 -8.61
N SER A 42 -10.30 -34.89 -9.71
CA SER A 42 -9.90 -35.29 -11.07
C SER A 42 -8.39 -35.22 -11.24
N MET A 43 -7.76 -34.09 -10.88
CA MET A 43 -6.32 -33.92 -11.01
C MET A 43 -5.52 -34.98 -10.23
N LEU A 44 -5.93 -35.25 -8.99
CA LEU A 44 -5.26 -36.27 -8.16
C LEU A 44 -5.41 -37.67 -8.74
N ARG A 45 -6.61 -38.04 -9.27
CA ARG A 45 -6.83 -39.33 -9.93
C ARG A 45 -6.03 -39.49 -11.23
N ASP A 46 -6.01 -38.41 -12.05
CA ASP A 46 -5.21 -38.39 -13.29
C ASP A 46 -3.73 -38.60 -13.03
N ALA A 47 -3.25 -38.14 -11.85
CA ALA A 47 -1.90 -38.40 -11.35
C ALA A 47 -1.71 -39.78 -10.70
N GLY A 48 -2.73 -40.65 -10.69
CA GLY A 48 -2.66 -42.03 -10.20
C GLY A 48 -2.94 -42.22 -8.70
N PHE A 49 -3.42 -41.19 -8.00
CA PHE A 49 -3.77 -41.33 -6.58
C PHE A 49 -5.14 -41.95 -6.38
N ASN A 50 -5.27 -42.77 -5.31
CA ASN A 50 -6.56 -43.30 -4.89
C ASN A 50 -7.35 -42.25 -4.10
N VAL A 51 -8.37 -41.66 -4.74
CA VAL A 51 -9.13 -40.53 -4.20
C VAL A 51 -10.62 -40.85 -4.21
N LYS A 52 -11.26 -40.69 -3.06
CA LYS A 52 -12.73 -40.75 -2.94
C LYS A 52 -13.34 -39.38 -3.23
N GLU A 53 -14.47 -39.37 -3.92
CA GLU A 53 -15.27 -38.16 -4.06
C GLU A 53 -16.02 -37.82 -2.76
N VAL A 54 -16.24 -36.54 -2.49
CA VAL A 54 -17.08 -36.09 -1.36
C VAL A 54 -18.51 -36.65 -1.51
N SER A 55 -19.02 -36.79 -2.71
CA SER A 55 -20.34 -37.44 -2.99
C SER A 55 -20.42 -38.87 -2.49
N GLU A 56 -19.32 -39.62 -2.53
CA GLU A 56 -19.25 -40.97 -1.96
C GLU A 56 -19.26 -40.96 -0.41
N LEU A 57 -18.66 -39.91 0.18
CA LEU A 57 -18.65 -39.72 1.63
C LEU A 57 -20.02 -39.29 2.16
N THR A 58 -20.72 -38.41 1.41
CA THR A 58 -22.00 -37.83 1.82
C THR A 58 -23.19 -38.70 1.42
N GLY A 59 -23.01 -39.54 0.40
CA GLY A 59 -24.13 -40.26 -0.26
C GLY A 59 -25.07 -39.31 -1.02
N PHE A 60 -24.62 -38.07 -1.30
CA PHE A 60 -25.41 -37.00 -1.89
C PHE A 60 -24.72 -36.42 -3.12
N PRO A 61 -25.42 -36.24 -4.26
CA PRO A 61 -24.82 -35.68 -5.46
C PRO A 61 -24.49 -34.19 -5.28
N GLU A 62 -23.54 -33.72 -6.08
CA GLU A 62 -23.31 -32.29 -6.25
C GLU A 62 -24.52 -31.63 -6.91
N MET A 63 -24.98 -30.49 -6.39
CA MET A 63 -26.17 -29.78 -6.87
C MET A 63 -25.92 -28.28 -7.05
N MET A 64 -26.83 -27.64 -7.81
CA MET A 64 -26.80 -26.17 -8.04
C MET A 64 -25.44 -25.73 -8.58
N ASP A 65 -24.95 -26.37 -9.62
CA ASP A 65 -23.68 -26.09 -10.29
C ASP A 65 -22.46 -26.06 -9.32
N GLY A 66 -22.52 -26.98 -8.30
CA GLY A 66 -21.44 -27.10 -7.32
C GLY A 66 -21.55 -26.21 -6.09
N ARG A 67 -22.57 -25.37 -5.98
CA ARG A 67 -22.79 -24.53 -4.79
C ARG A 67 -23.09 -25.36 -3.54
N LEU A 68 -23.74 -26.54 -3.69
CA LEU A 68 -23.96 -27.51 -2.62
C LEU A 68 -23.15 -28.76 -2.89
N LYS A 69 -22.03 -28.88 -2.21
CA LYS A 69 -21.08 -29.96 -2.38
C LYS A 69 -20.53 -30.46 -1.05
N THR A 70 -19.93 -29.54 -0.31
CA THR A 70 -19.29 -29.79 1.00
C THR A 70 -20.12 -29.32 2.18
N LEU A 71 -21.20 -28.56 1.95
CA LEU A 71 -22.15 -28.12 3.00
C LEU A 71 -23.10 -29.25 3.37
N HIS A 72 -22.56 -30.28 4.01
CA HIS A 72 -23.28 -31.50 4.37
C HIS A 72 -22.93 -31.95 5.78
N PRO A 73 -23.91 -32.49 6.58
CA PRO A 73 -23.63 -32.97 7.93
C PRO A 73 -22.51 -34.01 8.03
N SER A 74 -22.36 -34.90 7.04
CA SER A 74 -21.28 -35.89 7.03
C SER A 74 -19.89 -35.26 6.91
N VAL A 75 -19.75 -34.13 6.22
CA VAL A 75 -18.48 -33.39 6.13
C VAL A 75 -18.26 -32.59 7.41
N HIS A 76 -19.22 -31.72 7.78
CA HIS A 76 -19.07 -30.84 8.93
C HIS A 76 -19.08 -31.60 10.26
N GLY A 77 -19.80 -32.68 10.38
CA GLY A 77 -19.75 -33.56 11.54
C GLY A 77 -18.36 -34.21 11.70
N GLY A 78 -17.76 -34.66 10.59
CA GLY A 78 -16.40 -35.20 10.60
C GLY A 78 -15.32 -34.19 11.02
N LEU A 79 -15.55 -32.89 10.74
CA LEU A 79 -14.65 -31.78 11.13
C LEU A 79 -14.94 -31.24 12.55
N LEU A 80 -16.20 -31.22 12.99
CA LEU A 80 -16.61 -30.52 14.22
C LEU A 80 -16.76 -31.44 15.44
N ALA A 81 -16.80 -32.77 15.26
CA ALA A 81 -17.00 -33.69 16.38
C ALA A 81 -15.87 -33.59 17.40
N VAL A 82 -16.23 -33.36 18.66
CA VAL A 82 -15.35 -33.45 19.81
C VAL A 82 -15.19 -34.90 20.16
N ARG A 83 -14.03 -35.48 19.88
CA ARG A 83 -13.80 -36.94 19.89
C ARG A 83 -13.69 -37.53 21.31
N ASP A 84 -13.63 -36.68 22.34
CA ASP A 84 -13.64 -37.08 23.76
C ASP A 84 -15.08 -37.02 24.34
N GLU A 85 -16.07 -36.50 23.57
CA GLU A 85 -17.46 -36.37 24.01
C GLU A 85 -18.31 -37.58 23.55
N LYS A 86 -18.83 -38.34 24.51
CA LYS A 86 -19.59 -39.55 24.25
C LYS A 86 -20.82 -39.32 23.35
N SER A 87 -21.57 -38.25 23.58
CA SER A 87 -22.73 -37.88 22.77
C SER A 87 -22.38 -37.59 21.31
N HIS A 88 -21.19 -37.01 21.04
CA HIS A 88 -20.73 -36.78 19.69
C HIS A 88 -20.34 -38.09 18.99
N LEU A 89 -19.69 -39.02 19.70
CA LEU A 89 -19.33 -40.32 19.15
C LEU A 89 -20.56 -41.14 18.82
N GLU A 90 -21.57 -41.16 19.71
CA GLU A 90 -22.86 -41.83 19.49
C GLU A 90 -23.60 -41.27 18.28
N ALA A 91 -23.60 -39.93 18.12
CA ALA A 91 -24.19 -39.27 16.93
C ALA A 91 -23.44 -39.62 15.63
N MET A 92 -22.09 -39.62 15.68
CA MET A 92 -21.27 -40.01 14.53
C MET A 92 -21.55 -41.47 14.10
N GLU A 93 -21.67 -42.38 15.06
CA GLU A 93 -21.97 -43.77 14.80
C GLU A 93 -23.38 -43.94 14.20
N ALA A 94 -24.39 -43.33 14.83
CA ALA A 94 -25.79 -43.40 14.39
C ALA A 94 -25.98 -42.88 12.96
N HIS A 95 -25.23 -41.83 12.57
CA HIS A 95 -25.34 -41.22 11.26
C HIS A 95 -24.21 -41.62 10.29
N LYS A 96 -23.36 -42.59 10.67
CA LYS A 96 -22.24 -43.11 9.87
C LYS A 96 -21.25 -42.01 9.45
N ILE A 97 -21.11 -40.97 10.28
CA ILE A 97 -20.18 -39.86 10.05
C ILE A 97 -18.77 -40.36 10.39
N LYS A 98 -17.85 -40.15 9.46
CA LYS A 98 -16.44 -40.52 9.63
C LYS A 98 -15.59 -39.30 10.00
N GLU A 99 -14.59 -39.49 10.88
CA GLU A 99 -13.65 -38.48 11.25
C GLU A 99 -12.85 -37.96 10.05
N ILE A 100 -12.59 -36.67 10.03
CA ILE A 100 -11.65 -36.00 9.12
C ILE A 100 -10.56 -35.40 9.99
N ASP A 101 -9.30 -35.83 9.80
CA ASP A 101 -8.17 -35.46 10.65
C ASP A 101 -7.36 -34.27 10.09
N LEU A 102 -7.43 -34.12 8.76
CA LEU A 102 -6.71 -33.10 8.02
C LEU A 102 -7.64 -32.48 6.97
N LEU A 103 -7.70 -31.15 7.00
CA LEU A 103 -8.38 -30.35 5.99
C LEU A 103 -7.34 -29.53 5.23
N ILE A 104 -7.33 -29.64 3.90
CA ILE A 104 -6.48 -28.85 3.00
C ILE A 104 -7.41 -28.09 2.05
N VAL A 105 -7.54 -26.79 2.26
CA VAL A 105 -8.47 -25.93 1.49
C VAL A 105 -7.85 -24.56 1.29
N ASN A 106 -7.74 -24.13 0.05
CA ASN A 106 -7.56 -22.71 -0.26
C ASN A 106 -8.81 -22.17 -0.98
N LEU A 107 -9.03 -20.87 -0.86
CA LEU A 107 -10.23 -20.21 -1.35
C LEU A 107 -10.15 -19.87 -2.84
N TYR A 108 -11.28 -19.57 -3.44
CA TYR A 108 -11.31 -19.02 -4.79
C TYR A 108 -10.60 -17.67 -4.85
N PRO A 109 -9.88 -17.36 -5.95
CA PRO A 109 -9.04 -16.19 -6.07
C PRO A 109 -9.88 -14.92 -6.35
N PHE A 110 -10.72 -14.52 -5.41
CA PHE A 110 -11.64 -13.38 -5.53
C PHE A 110 -10.89 -12.08 -5.88
N ALA A 111 -9.73 -11.82 -5.24
CA ALA A 111 -8.92 -10.65 -5.54
C ALA A 111 -8.46 -10.61 -7.01
N GLU A 112 -8.01 -11.74 -7.54
CA GLU A 112 -7.56 -11.85 -8.93
C GLU A 112 -8.73 -11.65 -9.90
N THR A 113 -9.92 -12.17 -9.55
CA THR A 113 -11.15 -11.99 -10.33
C THR A 113 -11.51 -10.50 -10.41
N VAL A 114 -11.48 -9.78 -9.30
CA VAL A 114 -11.72 -8.33 -9.27
C VAL A 114 -10.66 -7.58 -10.08
N LYS A 115 -9.37 -7.91 -9.88
CA LYS A 115 -8.25 -7.29 -10.61
C LYS A 115 -8.32 -7.48 -12.12
N SER A 116 -8.84 -8.62 -12.58
CA SER A 116 -9.00 -8.89 -14.02
C SER A 116 -10.06 -8.00 -14.69
N GLY A 117 -10.81 -7.21 -13.91
CA GLY A 117 -11.91 -6.39 -14.41
C GLY A 117 -13.16 -7.21 -14.77
N ALA A 118 -13.36 -8.37 -14.16
CA ALA A 118 -14.54 -9.20 -14.34
C ALA A 118 -15.82 -8.42 -13.99
N ASP A 119 -16.92 -8.73 -14.66
CA ASP A 119 -18.19 -8.08 -14.35
C ASP A 119 -18.73 -8.44 -12.96
N TYR A 120 -19.72 -7.68 -12.51
CA TYR A 120 -20.31 -7.82 -11.17
C TYR A 120 -20.81 -9.25 -10.92
N THR A 121 -21.50 -9.86 -11.91
CA THR A 121 -22.08 -11.20 -11.78
C THR A 121 -20.99 -12.25 -11.63
N HIS A 122 -19.93 -12.14 -12.41
CA HIS A 122 -18.80 -13.05 -12.35
C HIS A 122 -18.04 -12.93 -11.01
N CYS A 123 -17.88 -11.72 -10.49
CA CYS A 123 -17.31 -11.50 -9.15
C CYS A 123 -18.16 -12.16 -8.06
N ILE A 124 -19.51 -12.01 -8.10
CA ILE A 124 -20.42 -12.64 -7.14
C ILE A 124 -20.33 -14.18 -7.21
N GLU A 125 -20.26 -14.77 -8.41
CA GLU A 125 -20.13 -16.23 -8.56
C GLU A 125 -18.78 -16.78 -8.03
N ASN A 126 -17.76 -15.95 -7.96
CA ASN A 126 -16.46 -16.32 -7.39
C ASN A 126 -16.36 -16.11 -5.86
N ILE A 127 -17.46 -15.78 -5.17
CA ILE A 127 -17.49 -15.77 -3.72
C ILE A 127 -17.61 -17.21 -3.21
N ASP A 128 -16.54 -17.66 -2.53
CA ASP A 128 -16.48 -19.00 -1.95
C ASP A 128 -17.30 -19.09 -0.66
N ILE A 129 -18.27 -19.99 -0.61
CA ILE A 129 -19.10 -20.26 0.57
C ILE A 129 -18.64 -21.53 1.30
N GLY A 130 -18.40 -22.59 0.55
CA GLY A 130 -18.07 -23.91 1.10
C GLY A 130 -16.69 -23.97 1.74
N GLY A 131 -15.69 -23.33 1.12
CA GLY A 131 -14.33 -23.27 1.62
C GLY A 131 -14.25 -22.61 3.00
N PRO A 132 -14.72 -21.35 3.18
CA PRO A 132 -14.74 -20.71 4.49
C PRO A 132 -15.52 -21.48 5.56
N ALA A 133 -16.63 -22.12 5.20
CA ALA A 133 -17.43 -22.93 6.14
C ALA A 133 -16.62 -24.13 6.67
N MET A 134 -15.95 -24.88 5.79
CA MET A 134 -15.09 -26.00 6.19
C MET A 134 -13.89 -25.55 6.99
N ILE A 135 -13.21 -24.49 6.54
CA ILE A 135 -12.03 -23.91 7.22
C ILE A 135 -12.39 -23.54 8.65
N ARG A 136 -13.47 -22.79 8.86
CA ARG A 136 -13.89 -22.35 10.20
C ARG A 136 -14.31 -23.52 11.08
N ALA A 137 -14.97 -24.54 10.52
CA ALA A 137 -15.35 -25.74 11.25
C ALA A 137 -14.12 -26.51 11.76
N ALA A 138 -13.17 -26.80 10.87
CA ALA A 138 -11.93 -27.50 11.19
C ALA A 138 -11.04 -26.71 12.16
N ALA A 139 -10.84 -25.40 11.88
CA ALA A 139 -10.04 -24.52 12.72
C ALA A 139 -10.60 -24.39 14.14
N LYS A 140 -11.92 -24.30 14.31
CA LYS A 140 -12.55 -24.32 15.64
C LYS A 140 -12.23 -25.59 16.40
N ASN A 141 -12.11 -26.72 15.70
CA ASN A 141 -11.89 -28.05 16.28
C ASN A 141 -10.40 -28.48 16.21
N PHE A 142 -9.45 -27.54 16.29
CA PHE A 142 -8.01 -27.81 16.18
C PHE A 142 -7.46 -28.79 17.22
N ASN A 143 -8.21 -29.08 18.27
CA ASN A 143 -7.88 -30.15 19.21
C ASN A 143 -7.77 -31.52 18.50
N TYR A 144 -8.49 -31.72 17.38
CA TYR A 144 -8.61 -32.98 16.67
C TYR A 144 -8.36 -32.88 15.17
N VAL A 145 -8.39 -31.69 14.58
CA VAL A 145 -8.27 -31.47 13.15
C VAL A 145 -7.12 -30.53 12.82
N THR A 146 -6.30 -30.94 11.88
CA THR A 146 -5.25 -30.09 11.28
C THR A 146 -5.85 -29.34 10.10
N THR A 147 -5.71 -28.02 10.05
CA THR A 147 -6.32 -27.18 9.00
C THR A 147 -5.25 -26.43 8.24
N VAL A 148 -4.96 -26.84 7.01
CA VAL A 148 -3.97 -26.20 6.13
C VAL A 148 -4.68 -25.40 5.06
N VAL A 149 -4.38 -24.11 4.97
CA VAL A 149 -5.07 -23.17 4.08
C VAL A 149 -4.13 -22.50 3.07
N ASP A 150 -2.81 -22.67 3.23
CA ASP A 150 -1.79 -22.13 2.37
C ASP A 150 -0.82 -23.22 1.91
N SER A 151 -0.45 -23.21 0.63
CA SER A 151 0.54 -24.13 0.07
C SER A 151 1.95 -23.95 0.66
N GLN A 152 2.26 -22.80 1.24
CA GLN A 152 3.51 -22.56 1.94
C GLN A 152 3.64 -23.44 3.21
N ASP A 153 2.54 -23.79 3.84
CA ASP A 153 2.51 -24.67 5.02
C ASP A 153 2.66 -26.18 4.67
N TYR A 154 2.66 -26.56 3.39
CA TYR A 154 2.76 -27.99 3.01
C TYR A 154 4.07 -28.63 3.45
N ARG A 155 5.16 -27.91 3.36
CA ARG A 155 6.47 -28.40 3.81
C ARG A 155 6.50 -28.59 5.33
N ASP A 156 6.02 -27.60 6.07
CA ASP A 156 5.94 -27.68 7.54
C ASP A 156 5.05 -28.88 7.97
N LEU A 157 3.92 -29.13 7.26
CA LEU A 157 3.08 -30.29 7.52
C LEU A 157 3.82 -31.61 7.26
N ILE A 158 4.53 -31.74 6.15
CA ILE A 158 5.30 -32.94 5.83
C ILE A 158 6.38 -33.19 6.90
N ASP A 159 7.10 -32.16 7.28
CA ASP A 159 8.16 -32.24 8.31
C ASP A 159 7.56 -32.64 9.67
N GLU A 160 6.40 -32.07 10.05
CA GLU A 160 5.66 -32.42 11.27
C GLU A 160 5.23 -33.89 11.28
N LEU A 161 4.69 -34.39 10.14
CA LEU A 161 4.30 -35.79 9.99
C LEU A 161 5.48 -36.76 10.03
N ASN A 162 6.65 -36.36 9.52
CA ASN A 162 7.87 -37.14 9.57
C ASN A 162 8.39 -37.29 10.99
N VAL A 163 8.50 -36.17 11.71
CA VAL A 163 9.03 -36.15 13.10
C VAL A 163 8.09 -36.90 14.05
N ASN A 164 6.78 -36.84 13.85
CA ASN A 164 5.78 -37.36 14.77
C ASN A 164 5.10 -38.65 14.28
N ASN A 165 5.74 -39.45 13.43
CA ASN A 165 5.22 -40.74 12.94
C ASN A 165 3.81 -40.64 12.33
N GLY A 166 3.56 -39.60 11.53
CA GLY A 166 2.28 -39.34 10.87
C GLY A 166 1.21 -38.75 11.78
N CYS A 167 1.62 -38.15 12.90
CA CYS A 167 0.77 -37.35 13.78
C CYS A 167 1.10 -35.87 13.68
N THR A 168 0.15 -35.02 14.09
CA THR A 168 0.37 -33.58 14.28
C THR A 168 0.28 -33.23 15.77
N SER A 169 1.15 -32.34 16.23
CA SER A 169 1.17 -31.85 17.61
C SER A 169 0.07 -30.81 17.85
N TYR A 170 -0.28 -30.59 19.09
CA TYR A 170 -1.28 -29.59 19.48
C TYR A 170 -0.85 -28.18 19.09
N THR A 171 0.41 -27.83 19.34
CA THR A 171 0.99 -26.52 19.02
C THR A 171 0.98 -26.22 17.51
N PHE A 172 1.28 -27.23 16.71
CA PHE A 172 1.21 -27.13 15.24
C PHE A 172 -0.22 -26.87 14.76
N ARG A 173 -1.20 -27.64 15.26
CA ARG A 173 -2.62 -27.45 14.90
C ARG A 173 -3.14 -26.08 15.37
N GLN A 174 -2.74 -25.61 16.53
CA GLN A 174 -3.11 -24.30 17.05
C GLN A 174 -2.59 -23.16 16.16
N LYS A 175 -1.30 -23.22 15.72
CA LYS A 175 -0.70 -22.29 14.75
C LYS A 175 -1.52 -22.26 13.46
N LEU A 176 -1.81 -23.41 12.89
CA LEU A 176 -2.58 -23.51 11.63
C LEU A 176 -4.02 -23.04 11.79
N SER A 177 -4.66 -23.28 12.94
CA SER A 177 -6.00 -22.76 13.24
C SER A 177 -6.03 -21.24 13.25
N GLN A 178 -5.01 -20.59 13.81
CA GLN A 178 -4.86 -19.13 13.76
C GLN A 178 -4.75 -18.63 12.32
N ASN A 179 -3.90 -19.27 11.51
CA ASN A 179 -3.75 -18.92 10.08
C ASN A 179 -5.08 -19.06 9.33
N ALA A 180 -5.82 -20.12 9.61
CA ALA A 180 -7.11 -20.42 9.00
C ALA A 180 -8.18 -19.34 9.32
N PHE A 181 -8.28 -18.91 10.57
CA PHE A 181 -9.18 -17.79 10.94
C PHE A 181 -8.72 -16.46 10.36
N SER A 182 -7.42 -16.21 10.29
CA SER A 182 -6.87 -15.00 9.66
C SER A 182 -7.22 -14.96 8.17
N LEU A 183 -7.08 -16.09 7.44
CA LEU A 183 -7.44 -16.18 6.04
C LEU A 183 -8.94 -15.88 5.80
N THR A 184 -9.84 -16.52 6.57
CA THR A 184 -11.29 -16.29 6.39
C THR A 184 -11.70 -14.86 6.73
N ALA A 185 -11.10 -14.26 7.76
CA ALA A 185 -11.36 -12.87 8.12
C ALA A 185 -10.88 -11.90 7.04
N ASN A 186 -9.68 -12.14 6.48
CA ASN A 186 -9.11 -11.36 5.38
C ASN A 186 -9.96 -11.48 4.11
N TYR A 187 -10.41 -12.69 3.79
CA TYR A 187 -11.29 -12.96 2.65
C TYR A 187 -12.63 -12.22 2.76
N ASP A 188 -13.30 -12.34 3.91
CA ASP A 188 -14.58 -11.65 4.16
C ASP A 188 -14.41 -10.12 4.15
N ALA A 189 -13.30 -9.61 4.66
CA ALA A 189 -12.98 -8.18 4.61
C ALA A 189 -12.85 -7.68 3.16
N MET A 190 -12.17 -8.43 2.31
CA MET A 190 -11.99 -8.12 0.89
C MET A 190 -13.33 -8.12 0.13
N VAL A 191 -14.14 -9.16 0.30
CA VAL A 191 -15.49 -9.25 -0.30
C VAL A 191 -16.37 -8.09 0.18
N SER A 192 -16.37 -7.80 1.50
CA SER A 192 -17.13 -6.71 2.09
C SER A 192 -16.72 -5.35 1.55
N THR A 193 -15.43 -5.08 1.40
CA THR A 193 -14.90 -3.84 0.85
C THR A 193 -15.32 -3.66 -0.60
N TRP A 194 -15.15 -4.70 -1.42
CA TRP A 194 -15.58 -4.67 -2.82
C TRP A 194 -17.10 -4.42 -2.95
N MET A 195 -17.94 -5.10 -2.18
CA MET A 195 -19.40 -4.87 -2.19
C MET A 195 -19.76 -3.43 -1.81
N LEU A 196 -19.04 -2.85 -0.85
CA LEU A 196 -19.24 -1.47 -0.42
C LEU A 196 -18.95 -0.48 -1.56
N GLU A 197 -17.87 -0.69 -2.29
CA GLU A 197 -17.49 0.10 -3.45
C GLU A 197 -18.54 0.02 -4.56
N GLN A 198 -19.03 -1.19 -4.86
CA GLN A 198 -20.09 -1.39 -5.85
C GLN A 198 -21.40 -0.69 -5.48
N ALA A 199 -21.72 -0.62 -4.19
CA ALA A 199 -22.92 0.03 -3.68
C ALA A 199 -22.77 1.57 -3.57
N GLY A 200 -21.59 2.14 -3.82
CA GLY A 200 -21.33 3.58 -3.67
C GLY A 200 -21.43 4.08 -2.22
N HIS A 201 -21.35 3.21 -1.22
CA HIS A 201 -21.42 3.57 0.18
C HIS A 201 -20.07 4.10 0.69
N ILE A 202 -20.09 5.24 1.33
CA ILE A 202 -18.88 5.93 1.80
C ILE A 202 -18.52 5.54 3.24
N GLN A 203 -19.50 5.19 4.08
CA GLN A 203 -19.29 4.93 5.51
C GLN A 203 -20.02 3.65 5.96
N PRO A 204 -19.31 2.52 6.08
CA PRO A 204 -19.90 1.29 6.58
C PRO A 204 -20.15 1.36 8.09
N ARG A 205 -21.14 0.61 8.58
CA ARG A 205 -21.38 0.46 10.03
C ARG A 205 -20.21 -0.22 10.76
N ARG A 206 -19.46 -1.06 10.05
CA ARG A 206 -18.27 -1.76 10.53
C ARG A 206 -17.18 -1.63 9.48
N LEU A 207 -16.03 -1.16 9.89
CA LEU A 207 -14.86 -1.05 9.04
C LEU A 207 -14.13 -2.39 9.02
N SER A 208 -13.87 -2.89 7.83
CA SER A 208 -12.98 -4.03 7.59
C SER A 208 -11.94 -3.61 6.55
N PHE A 209 -10.74 -4.11 6.67
CA PHE A 209 -9.69 -3.98 5.66
C PHE A 209 -8.89 -5.28 5.58
N SER A 210 -8.45 -5.59 4.39
CA SER A 210 -7.70 -6.79 4.06
C SER A 210 -6.26 -6.41 3.77
N ALA A 211 -5.31 -7.15 4.32
CA ALA A 211 -3.91 -7.01 3.96
C ALA A 211 -3.14 -8.30 4.24
N ALA A 212 -2.29 -8.70 3.30
CA ALA A 212 -1.42 -9.85 3.41
C ALA A 212 -0.01 -9.44 3.85
N LEU A 213 0.66 -10.26 4.67
CA LEU A 213 2.04 -10.03 5.08
C LEU A 213 2.95 -10.15 3.86
N SER A 214 3.60 -9.04 3.50
CA SER A 214 4.58 -9.00 2.41
C SER A 214 6.00 -9.22 2.93
N GLN A 215 6.36 -8.54 4.03
CA GLN A 215 7.72 -8.59 4.56
C GLN A 215 7.74 -8.37 6.08
N ASN A 216 8.52 -9.18 6.80
CA ASN A 216 8.93 -8.85 8.17
C ASN A 216 10.09 -7.86 8.11
N LEU A 217 9.91 -6.69 8.70
CA LEU A 217 10.93 -5.65 8.69
C LEU A 217 11.91 -5.84 9.85
N ARG A 218 13.13 -5.41 9.65
CA ARG A 218 14.19 -5.57 10.66
C ARG A 218 13.84 -4.86 11.97
N TYR A 219 13.19 -3.70 11.89
CA TYR A 219 12.63 -2.92 13.00
C TYR A 219 11.66 -1.86 12.44
N GLY A 220 10.92 -1.19 13.30
CA GLY A 220 10.00 -0.12 12.94
C GLY A 220 10.71 1.21 12.67
N GLU A 221 10.06 2.30 13.02
CA GLU A 221 10.65 3.64 12.93
C GLU A 221 11.94 3.74 13.76
N ASN A 222 11.94 3.04 14.90
CA ASN A 222 13.07 2.97 15.82
C ASN A 222 13.53 1.52 16.03
N PRO A 223 14.82 1.29 16.35
CA PRO A 223 15.41 -0.06 16.46
C PRO A 223 14.77 -0.99 17.50
N HIS A 224 14.10 -0.44 18.51
CA HIS A 224 13.42 -1.22 19.57
C HIS A 224 11.99 -1.62 19.20
N GLN A 225 11.47 -1.19 18.07
CA GLN A 225 10.11 -1.47 17.61
C GLN A 225 10.12 -2.61 16.59
N SER A 226 9.30 -3.65 16.81
CA SER A 226 9.04 -4.65 15.78
C SER A 226 8.12 -4.06 14.71
N ALA A 227 8.31 -4.47 13.46
CA ALA A 227 7.49 -4.02 12.35
C ALA A 227 7.36 -5.07 11.26
N SER A 228 6.29 -4.96 10.50
CA SER A 228 6.02 -5.76 9.31
C SER A 228 5.32 -4.89 8.27
N PHE A 229 5.53 -5.23 7.01
CA PHE A 229 4.85 -4.60 5.88
C PHE A 229 3.76 -5.52 5.37
N TYR A 230 2.54 -5.01 5.34
CA TYR A 230 1.36 -5.67 4.80
C TYR A 230 0.90 -4.94 3.55
N VAL A 231 0.45 -5.69 2.55
CA VAL A 231 -0.05 -5.14 1.29
C VAL A 231 -1.51 -5.53 1.07
N ASP A 232 -2.27 -4.63 0.49
CA ASP A 232 -3.62 -4.91 0.00
C ASP A 232 -3.50 -5.57 -1.38
N GLU A 233 -3.81 -6.87 -1.44
CA GLU A 233 -3.68 -7.66 -2.67
C GLU A 233 -4.70 -7.26 -3.75
N SER A 234 -5.72 -6.48 -3.42
CA SER A 234 -6.68 -5.93 -4.39
C SER A 234 -6.12 -4.73 -5.16
N ILE A 235 -5.05 -4.09 -4.65
CA ILE A 235 -4.42 -2.90 -5.21
C ILE A 235 -3.14 -3.28 -5.97
N ASN A 236 -3.00 -2.82 -7.21
CA ASN A 236 -1.82 -3.06 -8.08
C ASN A 236 -1.06 -1.77 -8.40
N SER A 237 -1.09 -0.80 -7.49
CA SER A 237 -0.40 0.48 -7.62
C SER A 237 0.20 0.93 -6.28
N GLY A 238 1.02 1.99 -6.32
CA GLY A 238 1.70 2.50 -5.13
C GLY A 238 2.90 1.68 -4.70
N ILE A 239 3.42 1.99 -3.50
CA ILE A 239 4.62 1.33 -2.98
C ILE A 239 4.40 -0.16 -2.66
N GLY A 240 3.16 -0.56 -2.35
CA GLY A 240 2.81 -1.96 -2.09
C GLY A 240 2.92 -2.86 -3.32
N ALA A 241 2.80 -2.29 -4.53
CA ALA A 241 2.94 -3.00 -5.80
C ALA A 241 4.29 -2.75 -6.49
N ALA A 242 5.18 -1.96 -5.88
CA ALA A 242 6.49 -1.65 -6.46
C ALA A 242 7.39 -2.89 -6.45
N TYR A 243 8.15 -3.06 -7.53
CA TYR A 243 9.11 -4.15 -7.68
C TYR A 243 10.53 -3.67 -7.38
N GLN A 244 11.19 -4.31 -6.42
CA GLN A 244 12.58 -4.01 -6.09
C GLN A 244 13.53 -4.77 -7.01
N ILE A 245 14.30 -4.03 -7.82
CA ILE A 245 15.27 -4.59 -8.80
C ILE A 245 16.61 -4.85 -8.15
N GLN A 246 17.04 -4.01 -7.21
CA GLN A 246 18.38 -4.02 -6.62
C GLN A 246 18.35 -3.52 -5.18
N GLY A 247 19.38 -3.85 -4.43
CA GLY A 247 19.69 -3.28 -3.13
C GLY A 247 19.30 -4.17 -1.95
N LYS A 248 19.54 -3.64 -0.74
CA LYS A 248 19.12 -4.29 0.51
C LYS A 248 17.60 -4.23 0.65
N GLU A 249 17.05 -5.06 1.53
CA GLU A 249 15.65 -4.98 1.93
C GLU A 249 15.26 -3.57 2.36
N LEU A 250 14.02 -3.19 2.05
CA LEU A 250 13.47 -1.91 2.48
C LEU A 250 13.27 -1.91 4.00
N SER A 251 13.58 -0.80 4.63
CA SER A 251 13.23 -0.55 6.03
C SER A 251 11.85 0.11 6.14
N TYR A 252 11.29 0.16 7.35
CA TYR A 252 10.07 0.90 7.66
C TYR A 252 10.14 2.34 7.13
N ASN A 253 11.23 3.05 7.45
CA ASN A 253 11.41 4.44 7.02
C ASN A 253 11.58 4.55 5.50
N ASN A 254 12.26 3.58 4.85
CA ASN A 254 12.35 3.59 3.39
C ASN A 254 10.98 3.45 2.72
N ILE A 255 10.11 2.57 3.22
CA ILE A 255 8.75 2.38 2.68
C ILE A 255 7.93 3.66 2.87
N ASN A 256 7.94 4.24 4.07
CA ASN A 256 7.20 5.47 4.37
C ASN A 256 7.64 6.66 3.51
N ASP A 257 8.96 6.85 3.37
CA ASP A 257 9.50 7.96 2.58
C ASP A 257 9.32 7.71 1.06
N ALA A 258 9.41 6.44 0.62
CA ALA A 258 9.18 6.03 -0.76
C ALA A 258 7.72 6.26 -1.19
N ASP A 259 6.76 5.97 -0.31
CA ASP A 259 5.35 6.26 -0.54
C ASP A 259 5.11 7.77 -0.72
N ALA A 260 5.67 8.59 0.17
CA ALA A 260 5.58 10.05 0.06
C ALA A 260 6.22 10.58 -1.23
N ALA A 261 7.35 10.00 -1.67
CA ALA A 261 8.02 10.38 -2.90
C ALA A 261 7.20 10.02 -4.14
N LEU A 262 6.63 8.82 -4.15
CA LEU A 262 5.80 8.33 -5.25
C LEU A 262 4.49 9.13 -5.36
N GLU A 263 3.86 9.46 -4.22
CA GLU A 263 2.67 10.31 -4.20
C GLU A 263 2.92 11.70 -4.79
N LEU A 264 4.02 12.35 -4.39
CA LEU A 264 4.33 13.69 -4.87
C LEU A 264 4.74 13.69 -6.35
N VAL A 265 5.57 12.75 -6.80
CA VAL A 265 5.99 12.72 -8.21
C VAL A 265 4.82 12.45 -9.16
N ASN A 266 3.79 11.72 -8.71
CA ASN A 266 2.57 11.44 -9.48
C ASN A 266 1.64 12.66 -9.64
N GLU A 267 1.87 13.79 -8.95
CA GLU A 267 1.18 15.07 -9.24
C GLU A 267 1.62 15.66 -10.60
N PHE A 268 2.75 15.19 -11.15
CA PHE A 268 3.32 15.68 -12.40
C PHE A 268 3.11 14.66 -13.52
N THR A 269 2.30 15.05 -14.48
CA THR A 269 2.00 14.23 -15.67
C THR A 269 3.08 14.38 -16.74
N GLU A 270 3.01 13.60 -17.79
CA GLU A 270 3.94 13.75 -18.94
C GLU A 270 3.83 15.11 -19.62
N SER A 271 2.65 15.71 -19.59
CA SER A 271 2.42 17.05 -20.15
C SER A 271 3.08 18.17 -19.32
N ASP A 272 3.36 17.92 -18.02
CA ASP A 272 4.09 18.88 -17.18
C ASP A 272 5.60 18.86 -17.49
N GLY A 273 6.12 17.76 -18.10
CA GLY A 273 7.54 17.54 -18.37
C GLY A 273 8.17 16.43 -17.52
N ALA A 274 9.50 16.34 -17.54
CA ALA A 274 10.25 15.45 -16.66
C ALA A 274 10.25 16.00 -15.24
N ALA A 275 9.82 15.20 -14.25
CA ALA A 275 9.76 15.59 -12.85
C ALA A 275 10.67 14.72 -11.99
N ALA A 276 11.37 15.35 -11.04
CA ALA A 276 12.15 14.70 -10.01
C ALA A 276 11.80 15.26 -8.63
N VAL A 277 11.68 14.35 -7.66
CA VAL A 277 11.33 14.64 -6.27
C VAL A 277 12.37 14.01 -5.36
N ILE A 278 12.84 14.76 -4.37
CA ILE A 278 13.75 14.27 -3.32
C ILE A 278 13.05 14.38 -1.99
N ILE A 279 12.85 13.25 -1.32
CA ILE A 279 12.14 13.15 -0.03
C ILE A 279 13.11 12.74 1.08
N LYS A 280 12.92 13.31 2.26
CA LYS A 280 13.52 12.84 3.50
C LYS A 280 12.55 13.06 4.66
N HIS A 281 12.33 12.00 5.48
CA HIS A 281 11.37 12.03 6.58
C HIS A 281 9.96 12.45 6.14
N ALA A 282 9.51 11.86 5.03
CA ALA A 282 8.22 12.10 4.40
C ALA A 282 7.92 13.57 4.02
N ASN A 283 8.96 14.42 3.91
CA ASN A 283 8.85 15.78 3.40
C ASN A 283 9.78 15.99 2.21
N PRO A 284 9.41 16.83 1.22
CA PRO A 284 10.31 17.13 0.13
C PRO A 284 11.48 18.00 0.59
N CYS A 285 12.69 17.61 0.19
CA CYS A 285 13.89 18.45 0.23
C CYS A 285 13.93 19.35 -1.00
N GLY A 286 13.42 18.85 -2.12
CA GLY A 286 13.32 19.59 -3.36
C GLY A 286 12.52 18.86 -4.42
N VAL A 287 11.94 19.64 -5.31
CA VAL A 287 11.15 19.19 -6.46
C VAL A 287 11.53 20.04 -7.66
N GLY A 288 11.69 19.41 -8.82
CA GLY A 288 11.97 20.11 -10.07
C GLY A 288 11.26 19.49 -11.25
N VAL A 289 10.80 20.33 -12.17
CA VAL A 289 10.24 19.93 -13.46
C VAL A 289 11.04 20.62 -14.56
N ALA A 290 11.46 19.85 -15.57
CA ALA A 290 12.28 20.35 -16.67
C ALA A 290 12.02 19.57 -17.97
N ASN A 291 12.78 19.88 -19.03
CA ASN A 291 12.66 19.22 -20.32
C ASN A 291 13.19 17.76 -20.30
N ASN A 292 14.08 17.43 -19.38
CA ASN A 292 14.64 16.10 -19.21
C ASN A 292 14.91 15.80 -17.73
N LEU A 293 15.13 14.52 -17.40
CA LEU A 293 15.32 14.07 -16.00
C LEU A 293 16.59 14.59 -15.36
N VAL A 294 17.65 14.80 -16.11
CA VAL A 294 18.93 15.32 -15.58
C VAL A 294 18.73 16.74 -15.04
N GLU A 295 18.08 17.59 -15.82
CA GLU A 295 17.76 18.97 -15.43
C GLU A 295 16.76 19.00 -14.27
N ALA A 296 15.69 18.19 -14.34
CA ALA A 296 14.70 18.09 -13.27
C ALA A 296 15.33 17.65 -11.94
N TYR A 297 16.20 16.63 -11.97
CA TYR A 297 16.90 16.17 -10.77
C TYR A 297 17.85 17.24 -10.20
N LYS A 298 18.61 17.93 -11.05
CA LYS A 298 19.49 19.02 -10.62
C LYS A 298 18.70 20.16 -9.99
N ALA A 299 17.59 20.56 -10.61
CA ALA A 299 16.70 21.58 -10.07
C ALA A 299 16.14 21.17 -8.69
N ALA A 300 15.68 19.94 -8.54
CA ALA A 300 15.25 19.42 -7.25
C ALA A 300 16.36 19.42 -6.19
N LEU A 301 17.56 18.97 -6.57
CA LEU A 301 18.72 18.90 -5.68
C LEU A 301 19.16 20.29 -5.20
N HIS A 302 19.11 21.28 -6.06
CA HIS A 302 19.55 22.64 -5.75
C HIS A 302 18.70 23.34 -4.67
N CYS A 303 17.50 22.86 -4.37
CA CYS A 303 16.67 23.42 -3.29
C CYS A 303 17.29 23.24 -1.89
N ASP A 304 17.81 22.02 -1.61
CA ASP A 304 18.44 21.70 -0.31
C ASP A 304 19.39 20.50 -0.46
N THR A 305 20.63 20.77 -0.90
CA THR A 305 21.64 19.72 -1.10
C THR A 305 22.04 19.03 0.21
N THR A 306 21.94 19.75 1.33
CA THR A 306 22.29 19.22 2.65
C THR A 306 21.30 18.15 3.10
N SER A 307 20.00 18.44 3.01
CA SER A 307 18.97 17.49 3.41
C SER A 307 18.80 16.34 2.40
N ALA A 308 19.11 16.57 1.12
CA ALA A 308 19.02 15.55 0.06
C ALA A 308 19.95 14.35 0.28
N PHE A 309 21.05 14.53 1.02
CA PHE A 309 21.97 13.42 1.35
C PHE A 309 21.26 12.33 2.17
N GLY A 310 21.25 11.11 1.66
CA GLY A 310 20.54 9.96 2.25
C GLY A 310 19.02 10.00 2.07
N GLY A 311 18.54 10.84 1.17
CA GLY A 311 17.12 10.93 0.82
C GLY A 311 16.68 9.84 -0.16
N ILE A 312 15.42 9.95 -0.57
CA ILE A 312 14.76 9.09 -1.57
C ILE A 312 14.44 9.93 -2.80
N VAL A 313 14.77 9.40 -3.98
CA VAL A 313 14.51 10.05 -5.26
C VAL A 313 13.39 9.32 -5.98
N ALA A 314 12.34 10.04 -6.39
CA ALA A 314 11.31 9.54 -7.29
C ALA A 314 11.27 10.39 -8.57
N VAL A 315 11.07 9.73 -9.71
CA VAL A 315 10.94 10.38 -11.01
C VAL A 315 9.73 9.87 -11.79
N ASN A 316 9.16 10.72 -12.67
CA ASN A 316 7.97 10.39 -13.45
C ASN A 316 8.26 9.77 -14.84
N GLN A 317 9.52 9.58 -15.21
CA GLN A 317 9.95 9.00 -16.49
C GLN A 317 10.97 7.88 -16.29
N ILE A 318 11.22 7.12 -17.36
CA ILE A 318 12.22 6.04 -17.39
C ILE A 318 13.61 6.62 -17.20
N ILE A 319 14.37 6.09 -16.23
CA ILE A 319 15.75 6.51 -15.98
C ILE A 319 16.68 5.92 -17.02
N ASP A 320 17.41 6.76 -17.72
CA ASP A 320 18.48 6.42 -18.63
C ASP A 320 19.86 6.41 -17.94
N GLU A 321 20.92 6.18 -18.73
CA GLU A 321 22.29 6.13 -18.23
C GLU A 321 22.75 7.49 -17.68
N GLU A 322 22.40 8.59 -18.35
CA GLU A 322 22.84 9.94 -17.96
C GLU A 322 22.17 10.38 -16.65
N SER A 323 20.86 10.20 -16.54
CA SER A 323 20.10 10.48 -15.31
C SER A 323 20.59 9.63 -14.14
N ALA A 324 20.88 8.33 -14.38
CA ALA A 324 21.43 7.45 -13.35
C ALA A 324 22.81 7.92 -12.86
N ARG A 325 23.68 8.38 -13.76
CA ARG A 325 24.99 8.96 -13.41
C ARG A 325 24.85 10.20 -12.54
N GLU A 326 23.88 11.06 -12.85
CA GLU A 326 23.65 12.26 -12.07
C GLU A 326 23.14 11.95 -10.67
N ILE A 327 22.10 11.09 -10.55
CA ILE A 327 21.53 10.67 -9.27
C ILE A 327 22.58 10.01 -8.37
N THR A 328 23.49 9.18 -8.93
CA THR A 328 24.49 8.45 -8.14
C THR A 328 25.64 9.30 -7.62
N LYS A 329 25.73 10.59 -7.99
CA LYS A 329 26.74 11.53 -7.42
C LYS A 329 26.46 11.84 -5.96
N VAL A 330 25.19 11.82 -5.55
CA VAL A 330 24.77 12.05 -4.16
C VAL A 330 24.39 10.70 -3.53
N PHE A 331 24.74 10.50 -2.27
CA PHE A 331 24.28 9.31 -1.54
C PHE A 331 22.76 9.33 -1.43
N THR A 332 22.14 8.32 -2.04
CA THR A 332 20.67 8.14 -2.09
C THR A 332 20.35 6.73 -1.58
N GLU A 333 19.35 6.61 -0.72
CA GLU A 333 18.95 5.31 -0.16
C GLU A 333 18.04 4.51 -1.07
N VAL A 334 17.06 5.19 -1.70
CA VAL A 334 16.08 4.56 -2.60
C VAL A 334 15.89 5.45 -3.84
N VAL A 335 15.80 4.80 -4.99
CA VAL A 335 15.39 5.43 -6.26
C VAL A 335 14.17 4.72 -6.79
N ILE A 336 13.15 5.48 -7.19
CA ILE A 336 11.88 4.96 -7.72
C ILE A 336 11.59 5.60 -9.07
N ALA A 337 11.26 4.77 -10.06
CA ALA A 337 10.91 5.21 -11.41
C ALA A 337 9.86 4.28 -12.04
N PRO A 338 9.14 4.71 -13.09
CA PRO A 338 8.28 3.81 -13.85
C PRO A 338 9.06 2.73 -14.62
N GLY A 339 10.34 2.94 -14.85
CA GLY A 339 11.24 1.99 -15.49
C GLY A 339 12.67 2.49 -15.50
N ILE A 340 13.61 1.61 -15.85
CA ILE A 340 15.05 1.90 -15.88
C ILE A 340 15.65 1.16 -17.05
N THR A 341 16.39 1.87 -17.91
CA THR A 341 17.09 1.27 -19.06
C THR A 341 18.25 0.38 -18.60
N ASP A 342 18.73 -0.51 -19.47
CA ASP A 342 19.90 -1.36 -19.16
C ASP A 342 21.15 -0.52 -18.86
N GLY A 343 21.35 0.61 -19.56
CA GLY A 343 22.41 1.58 -19.27
C GLY A 343 22.29 2.16 -17.86
N GLY A 344 21.08 2.57 -17.46
CA GLY A 344 20.80 3.06 -16.11
C GLY A 344 21.05 1.99 -15.04
N ARG A 345 20.58 0.76 -15.25
CA ARG A 345 20.82 -0.37 -14.34
C ARG A 345 22.31 -0.64 -14.14
N LYS A 346 23.10 -0.58 -15.24
CA LYS A 346 24.54 -0.75 -15.17
C LYS A 346 25.22 0.32 -14.32
N VAL A 347 24.78 1.56 -14.37
CA VAL A 347 25.28 2.64 -13.50
C VAL A 347 24.94 2.35 -12.04
N PHE A 348 23.68 2.05 -11.73
CA PHE A 348 23.24 1.77 -10.36
C PHE A 348 23.89 0.53 -9.76
N SER A 349 24.28 -0.46 -10.56
CA SER A 349 24.96 -1.68 -10.07
C SER A 349 26.26 -1.40 -9.32
N SER A 350 26.91 -0.24 -9.60
CA SER A 350 28.09 0.23 -8.85
C SER A 350 27.78 0.61 -7.40
N LYS A 351 26.51 0.81 -7.06
CA LYS A 351 26.01 1.19 -5.73
C LYS A 351 25.13 0.06 -5.15
N SER A 352 25.72 -1.08 -4.87
CA SER A 352 25.03 -2.33 -4.49
C SER A 352 24.04 -2.20 -3.31
N ASN A 353 24.23 -1.24 -2.42
CA ASN A 353 23.34 -0.99 -1.28
C ASN A 353 22.14 -0.09 -1.61
N LEU A 354 22.18 0.67 -2.71
CA LEU A 354 21.09 1.52 -3.16
C LEU A 354 19.90 0.63 -3.57
N ARG A 355 18.72 0.95 -3.05
CA ARG A 355 17.48 0.24 -3.37
C ARG A 355 16.86 0.86 -4.60
N LEU A 356 16.68 0.04 -5.63
CA LEU A 356 16.15 0.46 -6.91
C LEU A 356 14.78 -0.15 -7.11
N LEU A 357 13.76 0.68 -7.22
CA LEU A 357 12.36 0.26 -7.34
C LEU A 357 11.79 0.68 -8.69
N THR A 358 10.95 -0.18 -9.25
CA THR A 358 10.02 0.21 -10.31
C THR A 358 8.60 0.17 -9.79
N ALA A 359 7.86 1.22 -10.08
CA ALA A 359 6.44 1.32 -9.77
C ALA A 359 5.72 1.85 -11.00
N ASP A 360 4.68 1.13 -11.41
CA ASP A 360 3.84 1.60 -12.52
C ASP A 360 3.16 2.92 -12.14
N LYS A 361 3.03 3.80 -13.13
CA LYS A 361 2.20 4.99 -12.95
C LYS A 361 0.80 4.54 -12.60
N SER A 362 0.31 4.95 -11.44
CA SER A 362 -1.06 4.66 -11.03
C SER A 362 -2.03 5.34 -11.99
N THR A 363 -2.40 4.66 -13.07
CA THR A 363 -3.49 5.10 -13.96
C THR A 363 -4.86 4.92 -13.33
N ASN A 364 -4.96 4.13 -12.26
CA ASN A 364 -6.20 3.89 -11.52
C ASN A 364 -6.28 4.76 -10.26
N LEU A 365 -6.35 6.08 -10.45
CA LEU A 365 -6.77 7.05 -9.43
C LEU A 365 -8.21 6.79 -8.91
N ALA A 366 -8.94 5.88 -9.54
CA ALA A 366 -10.33 5.55 -9.20
C ALA A 366 -10.48 4.70 -7.94
N CYS A 367 -9.42 4.02 -7.46
CA CYS A 367 -9.50 3.33 -6.19
C CYS A 367 -9.59 4.39 -5.07
N GLN A 368 -10.77 4.53 -4.48
CA GLN A 368 -11.03 5.44 -3.35
C GLN A 368 -10.23 4.97 -2.13
N SER A 369 -8.91 5.22 -2.15
CA SER A 369 -8.08 4.87 -1.02
C SER A 369 -8.42 5.76 0.17
N LYS A 370 -8.81 5.13 1.26
CA LYS A 370 -8.99 5.79 2.55
C LYS A 370 -7.64 5.95 3.22
N VAL A 371 -7.47 7.04 3.95
CA VAL A 371 -6.37 7.21 4.91
C VAL A 371 -6.91 6.79 6.27
N ILE A 372 -6.26 5.81 6.88
CA ILE A 372 -6.62 5.29 8.20
C ILE A 372 -5.50 5.70 9.17
N ARG A 373 -5.89 6.43 10.21
CA ARG A 373 -4.96 6.83 11.27
C ARG A 373 -5.40 6.20 12.59
N HIS A 374 -4.53 5.46 13.21
CA HIS A 374 -4.76 4.93 14.54
C HIS A 374 -4.75 6.07 15.58
N VAL A 375 -5.74 6.08 16.44
CA VAL A 375 -5.81 6.93 17.62
C VAL A 375 -6.10 6.07 18.84
N SER A 376 -5.82 6.57 20.03
CA SER A 376 -6.07 5.79 21.26
C SER A 376 -7.54 5.34 21.33
N GLY A 377 -7.76 4.02 21.25
CA GLY A 377 -9.09 3.42 21.31
C GLY A 377 -9.90 3.44 20.01
N GLY A 378 -9.32 3.86 18.86
CA GLY A 378 -10.09 3.91 17.62
C GLY A 378 -9.29 4.27 16.37
N TYR A 379 -10.02 4.58 15.30
CA TYR A 379 -9.46 4.94 14.00
C TYR A 379 -10.13 6.19 13.45
N LEU A 380 -9.35 7.12 12.93
CA LEU A 380 -9.83 8.18 12.05
C LEU A 380 -9.71 7.69 10.62
N VAL A 381 -10.80 7.81 9.86
CA VAL A 381 -10.87 7.37 8.46
C VAL A 381 -11.35 8.54 7.62
N GLN A 382 -10.60 8.88 6.58
CA GLN A 382 -10.95 9.95 5.66
C GLN A 382 -10.58 9.55 4.22
N ASP A 383 -11.12 10.27 3.25
CA ASP A 383 -10.68 10.15 1.88
C ASP A 383 -9.26 10.72 1.74
N LYS A 384 -8.48 10.14 0.82
CA LYS A 384 -7.20 10.72 0.42
C LYS A 384 -7.45 12.06 -0.27
N ASP A 385 -6.63 13.07 0.02
CA ASP A 385 -6.73 14.39 -0.60
C ASP A 385 -6.29 14.33 -2.08
N ARG A 386 -7.26 14.04 -2.96
CA ARG A 386 -7.06 13.89 -4.42
C ARG A 386 -7.84 14.89 -5.25
N LYS A 387 -8.52 15.83 -4.59
CA LYS A 387 -9.35 16.80 -5.33
C LYS A 387 -8.47 17.67 -6.22
N PRO A 388 -8.66 17.62 -7.56
CA PRO A 388 -7.87 18.44 -8.44
C PRO A 388 -8.23 19.92 -8.27
N LEU A 389 -7.23 20.80 -8.44
CA LEU A 389 -7.45 22.23 -8.47
C LEU A 389 -8.16 22.59 -9.79
N SER A 390 -9.39 23.12 -9.69
CA SER A 390 -10.12 23.61 -10.85
C SER A 390 -9.66 25.03 -11.20
N GLN A 391 -9.30 25.27 -12.45
CA GLN A 391 -8.98 26.62 -12.91
C GLN A 391 -10.13 27.62 -12.66
N ASN A 392 -11.39 27.16 -12.73
CA ASN A 392 -12.56 27.99 -12.45
C ASN A 392 -12.69 28.40 -10.96
N SER A 393 -11.97 27.73 -10.05
CA SER A 393 -11.95 28.10 -8.62
C SER A 393 -10.89 29.14 -8.28
N LEU A 394 -9.96 29.39 -9.20
CA LEU A 394 -8.89 30.35 -9.01
C LEU A 394 -9.39 31.78 -9.16
N ARG A 395 -9.08 32.61 -8.18
CA ARG A 395 -9.48 34.02 -8.17
C ARG A 395 -8.28 34.90 -7.85
N VAL A 396 -7.89 35.75 -8.79
CA VAL A 396 -6.94 36.83 -8.51
C VAL A 396 -7.61 37.84 -7.60
N VAL A 397 -7.01 38.14 -6.47
CA VAL A 397 -7.59 39.02 -5.42
C VAL A 397 -6.83 40.34 -5.26
N THR A 398 -5.67 40.46 -5.85
CA THR A 398 -4.84 41.68 -5.86
C THR A 398 -5.08 42.54 -7.11
N LYS A 399 -4.63 43.79 -7.06
CA LYS A 399 -4.69 44.72 -8.20
C LYS A 399 -3.81 44.26 -9.37
N ARG A 400 -2.65 43.69 -9.07
CA ARG A 400 -1.73 43.13 -10.06
C ARG A 400 -2.16 41.67 -10.39
N ASN A 401 -2.24 41.36 -11.65
CA ASN A 401 -2.35 39.97 -12.09
C ASN A 401 -0.96 39.31 -12.10
N PRO A 402 -0.85 38.01 -11.87
CA PRO A 402 0.40 37.28 -12.09
C PRO A 402 0.75 37.30 -13.59
N THR A 403 2.03 37.26 -13.90
CA THR A 403 2.51 36.91 -15.23
C THR A 403 2.26 35.42 -15.52
N ASP A 404 2.38 35.00 -16.78
CA ASP A 404 2.21 33.58 -17.14
C ASP A 404 3.24 32.69 -16.41
N SER A 405 4.48 33.16 -16.27
CA SER A 405 5.52 32.42 -15.52
C SER A 405 5.18 32.32 -14.04
N GLU A 406 4.84 33.43 -13.38
CA GLU A 406 4.41 33.41 -11.98
C GLU A 406 3.21 32.48 -11.76
N PHE A 407 2.26 32.48 -12.70
CA PHE A 407 1.08 31.62 -12.61
C PHE A 407 1.46 30.12 -12.67
N GLN A 408 2.40 29.75 -13.55
CA GLN A 408 2.91 28.38 -13.60
C GLN A 408 3.65 27.99 -12.33
N ASP A 409 4.51 28.87 -11.82
CA ASP A 409 5.23 28.64 -10.57
C ASP A 409 4.29 28.55 -9.36
N MET A 410 3.23 29.36 -9.32
CA MET A 410 2.18 29.24 -8.29
C MET A 410 1.50 27.87 -8.32
N LEU A 411 1.12 27.38 -9.50
CA LEU A 411 0.47 26.07 -9.65
C LEU A 411 1.42 24.93 -9.29
N PHE A 412 2.68 25.03 -9.68
CA PHE A 412 3.74 24.09 -9.30
C PHE A 412 3.93 24.07 -7.78
N ALA A 413 4.14 25.23 -7.16
CA ALA A 413 4.31 25.37 -5.71
C ALA A 413 3.10 24.83 -4.95
N TRP A 414 1.87 25.02 -5.48
CA TRP A 414 0.64 24.51 -4.90
C TRP A 414 0.58 22.98 -4.90
N LYS A 415 0.96 22.32 -6.01
CA LYS A 415 1.08 20.85 -6.09
C LYS A 415 2.06 20.34 -5.04
N VAL A 416 3.19 21.00 -4.86
CA VAL A 416 4.20 20.60 -3.86
C VAL A 416 3.69 20.83 -2.43
N ALA A 417 3.10 21.99 -2.14
CA ALA A 417 2.63 22.35 -0.79
C ALA A 417 1.62 21.36 -0.22
N LYS A 418 0.78 20.76 -1.06
CA LYS A 418 -0.16 19.69 -0.71
C LYS A 418 0.55 18.47 -0.06
N HIS A 419 1.80 18.22 -0.40
CA HIS A 419 2.58 17.07 0.08
C HIS A 419 3.54 17.40 1.21
N VAL A 420 3.63 18.67 1.63
CA VAL A 420 4.44 19.14 2.75
C VAL A 420 3.64 19.11 4.04
N LYS A 421 4.24 18.66 5.14
CA LYS A 421 3.58 18.69 6.45
C LYS A 421 3.26 20.11 6.90
N SER A 422 2.02 20.29 7.38
CA SER A 422 1.49 21.57 7.86
C SER A 422 2.18 22.07 9.14
N ASN A 423 2.34 23.38 9.36
CA ASN A 423 2.07 24.41 8.36
C ASN A 423 3.12 24.34 7.24
N ALA A 424 2.67 24.41 5.99
CA ALA A 424 3.52 24.24 4.82
C ALA A 424 3.65 25.55 4.03
N ILE A 425 4.90 25.92 3.73
CA ILE A 425 5.26 27.02 2.82
C ILE A 425 6.27 26.51 1.79
N VAL A 426 6.00 26.80 0.53
CA VAL A 426 6.86 26.42 -0.59
C VAL A 426 7.12 27.63 -1.46
N TYR A 427 8.39 28.04 -1.56
CA TYR A 427 8.83 28.99 -2.58
C TYR A 427 9.27 28.23 -3.82
N ALA A 428 8.83 28.71 -4.98
CA ALA A 428 9.16 28.11 -6.28
C ALA A 428 9.46 29.17 -7.33
N LYS A 429 10.38 28.86 -8.23
CA LYS A 429 10.76 29.66 -9.37
C LYS A 429 11.20 28.77 -10.51
N ASP A 430 10.78 29.08 -11.73
CA ASP A 430 11.14 28.32 -12.92
C ASP A 430 10.81 26.80 -12.79
N LEU A 431 9.62 26.49 -12.27
CA LEU A 431 9.13 25.12 -12.01
C LEU A 431 10.04 24.28 -11.11
N CYS A 432 10.80 24.91 -10.21
CA CYS A 432 11.53 24.20 -9.17
C CYS A 432 11.33 24.86 -7.80
N THR A 433 11.40 24.06 -6.75
CA THR A 433 11.39 24.58 -5.38
C THR A 433 12.71 25.27 -5.07
N VAL A 434 12.64 26.43 -4.42
CA VAL A 434 13.83 27.18 -3.98
C VAL A 434 13.90 27.32 -2.46
N GLY A 435 12.83 26.95 -1.74
CA GLY A 435 12.79 26.89 -0.28
C GLY A 435 11.52 26.24 0.21
N ILE A 436 11.64 25.35 1.19
CA ILE A 436 10.51 24.62 1.77
C ILE A 436 10.56 24.74 3.29
N GLY A 437 9.45 25.19 3.90
CA GLY A 437 9.20 25.20 5.33
C GLY A 437 8.08 24.23 5.67
N ALA A 438 8.35 23.24 6.52
CA ALA A 438 7.47 22.14 6.82
C ALA A 438 7.28 21.93 8.32
N GLY A 439 6.07 21.54 8.73
CA GLY A 439 5.79 21.00 10.06
C GLY A 439 5.94 21.99 11.21
N GLN A 440 5.77 23.30 10.97
CA GLN A 440 5.89 24.31 12.02
C GLN A 440 4.54 24.66 12.63
N MET A 441 4.54 25.02 13.92
CA MET A 441 3.33 25.41 14.64
C MET A 441 2.80 26.77 14.17
N SER A 442 3.66 27.65 13.67
CA SER A 442 3.23 28.92 13.06
C SER A 442 3.60 28.97 11.58
N ARG A 443 2.77 29.68 10.81
CA ARG A 443 2.99 29.86 9.37
C ARG A 443 4.16 30.80 9.09
N VAL A 444 4.34 31.81 9.92
CA VAL A 444 5.48 32.74 9.84
C VAL A 444 6.80 32.00 10.02
N ASP A 445 6.89 31.04 10.97
CA ASP A 445 8.10 30.22 11.15
C ASP A 445 8.40 29.39 9.90
N SER A 446 7.39 28.82 9.27
CA SER A 446 7.57 28.10 8.00
C SER A 446 8.08 29.00 6.87
N CYS A 447 7.57 30.25 6.78
CA CYS A 447 8.09 31.24 5.82
C CYS A 447 9.57 31.54 6.07
N MET A 448 9.93 31.84 7.33
CA MET A 448 11.31 32.15 7.71
C MET A 448 12.27 30.98 7.49
N ILE A 449 11.85 29.75 7.85
CA ILE A 449 12.68 28.55 7.63
C ILE A 449 12.90 28.32 6.14
N ALA A 450 11.86 28.43 5.32
CA ALA A 450 11.98 28.25 3.87
C ALA A 450 12.93 29.30 3.26
N ALA A 451 12.77 30.58 3.63
CA ALA A 451 13.63 31.65 3.18
C ALA A 451 15.10 31.47 3.65
N LYS A 452 15.29 31.04 4.91
CA LYS A 452 16.61 30.75 5.45
C LYS A 452 17.32 29.63 4.71
N LYS A 453 16.62 28.55 4.38
CA LYS A 453 17.17 27.45 3.57
C LYS A 453 17.60 27.94 2.18
N ALA A 454 16.80 28.77 1.53
CA ALA A 454 17.15 29.38 0.25
C ALA A 454 18.39 30.25 0.35
N GLU A 455 18.52 31.06 1.42
CA GLU A 455 19.71 31.87 1.69
C GLU A 455 20.96 31.01 1.89
N ASP A 456 20.86 29.96 2.69
CA ASP A 456 21.98 29.06 2.95
C ASP A 456 22.41 28.32 1.67
N MET A 457 21.47 27.95 0.80
CA MET A 457 21.77 27.37 -0.50
C MET A 457 22.40 28.35 -1.47
N ALA A 458 21.93 29.62 -1.50
CA ALA A 458 22.55 30.68 -2.30
C ALA A 458 24.02 30.87 -1.92
N LYS A 459 24.30 30.92 -0.62
CA LYS A 459 25.67 31.00 -0.10
C LYS A 459 26.53 29.80 -0.48
N ALA A 460 25.98 28.59 -0.34
CA ALA A 460 26.70 27.35 -0.66
C ALA A 460 27.02 27.21 -2.16
N GLN A 461 26.17 27.76 -3.02
CA GLN A 461 26.33 27.75 -4.48
C GLN A 461 27.03 28.99 -5.02
N GLY A 462 27.34 30.00 -4.18
CA GLY A 462 27.97 31.23 -4.60
C GLY A 462 27.10 32.12 -5.50
N LEU A 463 25.77 32.09 -5.28
CA LEU A 463 24.84 32.92 -6.02
C LEU A 463 24.82 34.35 -5.48
N ASP A 464 24.81 35.31 -6.38
CA ASP A 464 24.75 36.74 -6.02
C ASP A 464 23.33 37.17 -5.59
N GLU A 465 22.30 36.51 -6.11
CA GLU A 465 20.90 36.79 -5.80
C GLU A 465 20.28 35.63 -5.02
N LEU A 466 19.33 35.95 -4.14
CA LEU A 466 18.57 34.94 -3.41
C LEU A 466 17.62 34.19 -4.36
N PRO A 467 17.56 32.85 -4.33
CA PRO A 467 16.64 32.07 -5.17
C PRO A 467 15.16 32.42 -4.95
N THR A 468 14.81 32.97 -3.77
CA THR A 468 13.46 33.45 -3.46
C THR A 468 13.09 34.75 -4.15
N GLN A 469 14.08 35.51 -4.66
CA GLN A 469 13.82 36.79 -5.34
C GLN A 469 13.02 36.56 -6.63
N GLY A 470 11.82 37.13 -6.70
CA GLY A 470 10.90 36.99 -7.81
C GLY A 470 10.21 35.62 -7.84
N SER A 471 10.24 34.82 -6.77
CA SER A 471 9.59 33.52 -6.69
C SER A 471 8.08 33.61 -6.45
N ALA A 472 7.37 32.53 -6.76
CA ALA A 472 6.02 32.27 -6.29
C ALA A 472 6.06 31.57 -4.93
N LEU A 473 5.12 31.91 -4.04
CA LEU A 473 4.94 31.23 -2.76
C LEU A 473 3.59 30.54 -2.70
N ALA A 474 3.57 29.27 -2.29
CA ALA A 474 2.36 28.54 -1.93
C ALA A 474 2.26 28.32 -0.43
N SER A 475 1.05 28.50 0.10
CA SER A 475 0.70 28.20 1.49
C SER A 475 -0.47 27.20 1.53
N ASP A 476 -0.33 26.10 2.28
CA ASP A 476 -1.32 25.02 2.39
C ASP A 476 -2.67 25.46 2.99
N ALA A 477 -2.68 26.58 3.72
CA ALA A 477 -3.87 27.22 4.27
C ALA A 477 -3.76 28.76 4.20
N PHE A 478 -4.84 29.46 4.59
CA PHE A 478 -4.85 30.93 4.58
C PHE A 478 -3.84 31.55 5.57
N PHE A 479 -3.36 32.75 5.27
CA PHE A 479 -2.62 33.56 6.23
C PHE A 479 -3.60 34.15 7.26
N PRO A 480 -3.44 33.85 8.56
CA PRO A 480 -4.33 34.38 9.58
C PRO A 480 -4.08 35.87 9.87
N PHE A 481 -2.85 36.36 9.60
CA PHE A 481 -2.37 37.71 9.78
C PHE A 481 -1.43 38.06 8.64
N ALA A 482 -1.07 39.35 8.52
CA ALA A 482 -0.13 39.81 7.49
C ALA A 482 1.34 39.43 7.76
N ASP A 483 1.70 39.05 8.99
CA ASP A 483 3.06 38.72 9.42
C ASP A 483 3.77 37.65 8.56
N GLY A 484 3.04 36.58 8.24
CA GLY A 484 3.53 35.52 7.35
C GLY A 484 3.71 36.01 5.91
N LEU A 485 2.86 36.92 5.45
CA LEU A 485 2.99 37.58 4.16
C LEU A 485 4.17 38.54 4.14
N GLU A 486 4.35 39.34 5.20
CA GLU A 486 5.47 40.25 5.36
C GLU A 486 6.81 39.50 5.30
N ALA A 487 6.93 38.37 5.99
CA ALA A 487 8.10 37.51 5.90
C ALA A 487 8.35 36.99 4.46
N ALA A 488 7.29 36.72 3.70
CA ALA A 488 7.41 36.32 2.30
C ALA A 488 7.86 37.47 1.39
N ILE A 489 7.38 38.69 1.66
CA ILE A 489 7.79 39.91 0.96
C ILE A 489 9.28 40.17 1.22
N GLU A 490 9.72 40.15 2.49
CA GLU A 490 11.12 40.33 2.88
C GLU A 490 12.05 39.30 2.21
N ALA A 491 11.56 38.05 2.03
CA ALA A 491 12.29 37.01 1.30
C ALA A 491 12.33 37.24 -0.22
N GLY A 492 11.58 38.20 -0.75
CA GLY A 492 11.58 38.58 -2.16
C GLY A 492 10.57 37.87 -3.04
N ALA A 493 9.54 37.20 -2.47
CA ALA A 493 8.47 36.61 -3.27
C ALA A 493 7.73 37.70 -4.08
N SER A 494 7.35 37.38 -5.32
CA SER A 494 6.61 38.30 -6.21
C SER A 494 5.13 37.89 -6.35
N SER A 495 4.81 36.67 -6.03
CA SER A 495 3.45 36.13 -6.21
C SER A 495 3.10 35.08 -5.16
N ILE A 496 1.81 34.94 -4.83
CA ILE A 496 1.32 34.10 -3.74
C ILE A 496 0.06 33.34 -4.16
N ILE A 497 0.03 32.03 -3.83
CA ILE A 497 -1.16 31.20 -3.94
C ILE A 497 -1.54 30.63 -2.59
N GLN A 498 -2.78 30.80 -2.17
CA GLN A 498 -3.32 30.35 -0.90
C GLN A 498 -4.83 30.11 -0.99
N PRO A 499 -5.45 29.41 -0.02
CA PRO A 499 -6.91 29.18 -0.02
C PRO A 499 -7.77 30.42 0.09
N GLY A 500 -7.36 31.42 0.87
CA GLY A 500 -8.25 32.47 1.37
C GLY A 500 -9.26 31.93 2.41
N GLY A 501 -10.21 32.77 2.81
CA GLY A 501 -11.27 32.41 3.77
C GLY A 501 -10.99 32.81 5.22
N SER A 502 -9.96 33.64 5.46
CA SER A 502 -9.71 34.28 6.75
C SER A 502 -10.66 35.47 6.95
N ILE A 503 -11.03 35.75 8.18
CA ILE A 503 -11.72 37.00 8.55
C ILE A 503 -10.86 38.22 8.19
N ARG A 504 -9.54 38.03 8.13
CA ARG A 504 -8.55 39.07 7.83
C ARG A 504 -8.03 39.04 6.39
N ASP A 505 -8.71 38.38 5.45
CA ASP A 505 -8.29 38.33 4.05
C ASP A 505 -8.03 39.73 3.46
N ASN A 506 -8.86 40.72 3.80
CA ASN A 506 -8.68 42.10 3.33
C ASN A 506 -7.37 42.74 3.82
N GLU A 507 -6.92 42.45 5.03
CA GLU A 507 -5.66 42.92 5.59
C GLU A 507 -4.48 42.33 4.79
N VAL A 508 -4.52 41.02 4.55
CA VAL A 508 -3.50 40.27 3.77
C VAL A 508 -3.47 40.74 2.31
N ILE A 509 -4.64 40.94 1.69
CA ILE A 509 -4.75 41.44 0.31
C ILE A 509 -4.20 42.87 0.20
N ASN A 510 -4.46 43.76 1.19
CA ASN A 510 -3.94 45.12 1.19
C ASN A 510 -2.43 45.13 1.31
N ALA A 511 -1.84 44.36 2.22
CA ALA A 511 -0.40 44.22 2.33
C ALA A 511 0.25 43.72 1.03
N ALA A 512 -0.36 42.72 0.38
CA ALA A 512 0.08 42.24 -0.93
C ALA A 512 0.00 43.31 -2.01
N ASN A 513 -1.05 44.11 -2.03
CA ASN A 513 -1.20 45.25 -2.98
C ASN A 513 -0.18 46.34 -2.74
N GLU A 514 0.14 46.70 -1.49
CA GLU A 514 1.13 47.70 -1.11
C GLU A 514 2.53 47.27 -1.55
N ALA A 515 2.84 45.98 -1.44
CA ALA A 515 4.10 45.39 -1.89
C ALA A 515 4.14 45.07 -3.40
N GLY A 516 3.05 45.31 -4.15
CA GLY A 516 2.99 45.05 -5.59
C GLY A 516 2.97 43.59 -5.97
N LEU A 517 2.56 42.69 -5.05
CA LEU A 517 2.44 41.24 -5.28
C LEU A 517 1.19 40.89 -6.08
N ALA A 518 1.24 39.75 -6.80
CA ALA A 518 0.06 39.08 -7.31
C ALA A 518 -0.38 38.00 -6.32
N MET A 519 -1.69 37.90 -6.03
CA MET A 519 -2.21 36.87 -5.15
C MET A 519 -3.42 36.16 -5.75
N ILE A 520 -3.40 34.81 -5.66
CA ILE A 520 -4.49 33.95 -6.09
C ILE A 520 -5.08 33.21 -4.89
N PHE A 521 -6.40 33.21 -4.80
CA PHE A 521 -7.14 32.33 -3.89
C PHE A 521 -7.63 31.08 -4.62
N THR A 522 -7.43 29.90 -3.98
CA THR A 522 -7.86 28.58 -4.51
C THR A 522 -9.23 28.15 -3.97
N GLY A 523 -9.67 28.70 -2.84
CA GLY A 523 -10.87 28.25 -2.13
C GLY A 523 -10.75 26.83 -1.52
N MET A 524 -9.54 26.25 -1.51
CA MET A 524 -9.28 24.89 -1.06
C MET A 524 -7.98 24.87 -0.23
N ARG A 525 -7.98 24.21 0.93
CA ARG A 525 -6.79 23.99 1.74
C ARG A 525 -6.31 22.54 1.65
N HIS A 526 -5.02 22.31 1.92
CA HIS A 526 -4.38 21.01 1.90
C HIS A 526 -3.58 20.74 3.18
N PHE A 527 -4.27 20.53 4.31
CA PHE A 527 -3.59 20.15 5.53
C PHE A 527 -3.08 18.70 5.47
N LYS A 528 -1.81 18.50 5.84
CA LYS A 528 -1.15 17.19 5.98
C LYS A 528 -0.40 17.13 7.32
N HIS A 529 -0.81 16.24 8.22
CA HIS A 529 -0.22 16.08 9.56
C HIS A 529 0.49 14.74 9.72
#